data_d68f3602c34a661f39cc4d799414f019
#
_entry.id   d68f3602c34a661f39cc4d799414f019
#
_cell.length_a   1.000
_cell.length_b   1.000
_cell.length_c   1.000
_cell.angle_alpha   90.00
_cell.angle_beta   90.00
_cell.angle_gamma   90.00
#
_symmetry.space_group_name_H-M   'P 1'
#
loop_
_entity.id
_entity.type
_entity.pdbx_description
1 polymer ?
#
loop_
_entity_poly.entity_id
_entity_poly.type
_entity_poly.pdbx_seq_one_letter_code
_entity_poly.pdbx_strand_id
1 'polypeptide(L)'
;MKLEFTKMQGAGNDFVVLDGICQSINPTSKLIRALADRRFGIGADQVLLLEAAKHEGEPLRYRIFNNTGGEVEQCGNGARCIGRFALEAGYAAGDRVDFETMKGRICVRAEPDGRMVVDMGVPRLQPAEVPFAPEADSEMSKRCEHSADVWT
;
A
#
# COMPACT_ATOMS: atom_id res chain seq x y z
N MET A 1 -2.73 26.18 -7.18
CA MET A 1 -2.93 25.38 -5.95
C MET A 1 -1.56 24.82 -5.59
N LYS A 2 -1.07 25.05 -4.37
CA LYS A 2 0.16 24.43 -3.86
C LYS A 2 -0.24 23.09 -3.24
N LEU A 3 0.40 22.00 -3.63
CA LEU A 3 0.22 20.69 -3.06
C LEU A 3 1.54 20.26 -2.43
N GLU A 4 1.52 19.83 -1.17
CA GLU A 4 2.66 19.30 -0.46
C GLU A 4 2.64 17.77 -0.55
N PHE A 5 3.79 17.16 -0.71
CA PHE A 5 3.95 15.72 -0.83
C PHE A 5 5.25 15.25 -0.20
N THR A 6 5.30 13.96 0.13
CA THR A 6 6.53 13.28 0.54
C THR A 6 6.88 12.23 -0.51
N LYS A 7 8.14 12.21 -0.96
CA LYS A 7 8.64 11.16 -1.85
C LYS A 7 9.21 10.02 -1.00
N MET A 8 8.73 8.80 -1.22
CA MET A 8 9.17 7.62 -0.49
C MET A 8 9.49 6.46 -1.44
N GLN A 9 10.18 5.45 -0.94
CA GLN A 9 10.41 4.20 -1.63
C GLN A 9 10.39 3.02 -0.66
N GLY A 10 9.98 1.85 -1.12
CA GLY A 10 10.02 0.59 -0.40
C GLY A 10 10.35 -0.57 -1.34
N ALA A 11 11.49 -1.23 -1.12
CA ALA A 11 11.99 -2.32 -1.97
C ALA A 11 12.09 -1.96 -3.48
N GLY A 12 12.49 -0.73 -3.78
CA GLY A 12 12.64 -0.22 -5.14
C GLY A 12 11.35 0.31 -5.79
N ASN A 13 10.21 0.10 -5.18
CA ASN A 13 8.93 0.67 -5.61
C ASN A 13 8.80 2.08 -5.03
N ASP A 14 8.60 3.09 -5.86
CA ASP A 14 8.60 4.50 -5.44
C ASP A 14 7.20 5.11 -5.40
N PHE A 15 7.00 6.01 -4.46
CA PHE A 15 5.71 6.58 -4.13
C PHE A 15 5.75 8.09 -3.99
N VAL A 16 4.66 8.74 -4.40
CA VAL A 16 4.28 10.07 -3.95
C VAL A 16 3.24 9.90 -2.84
N VAL A 17 3.56 10.34 -1.63
CA VAL A 17 2.67 10.28 -0.48
C VAL A 17 2.02 11.65 -0.29
N LEU A 18 0.70 11.65 -0.22
CA LEU A 18 -0.13 12.82 -0.02
C LEU A 18 -0.80 12.75 1.35
N ASP A 19 -0.68 13.84 2.09
CA ASP A 19 -1.35 14.02 3.37
C ASP A 19 -2.71 14.67 3.17
N GLY A 20 -3.76 13.86 3.12
CA GLY A 20 -5.14 14.31 3.02
C GLY A 20 -5.78 14.66 4.37
N ILE A 21 -5.03 14.55 5.49
CA ILE A 21 -5.47 15.02 6.81
C ILE A 21 -5.23 16.51 6.92
N CYS A 22 -4.04 16.97 6.52
CA CYS A 22 -3.67 18.39 6.55
C CYS A 22 -4.08 19.18 5.31
N GLN A 23 -4.36 18.50 4.20
CA GLN A 23 -4.67 19.11 2.92
C GLN A 23 -6.00 18.59 2.36
N SER A 24 -6.80 19.48 1.79
CA SER A 24 -8.00 19.06 1.04
C SER A 24 -7.59 18.59 -0.35
N ILE A 25 -7.60 17.29 -0.57
CA ILE A 25 -7.15 16.65 -1.81
C ILE A 25 -8.31 15.88 -2.45
N ASN A 26 -8.63 16.22 -3.71
CA ASN A 26 -9.53 15.43 -4.52
C ASN A 26 -8.69 14.58 -5.50
N PRO A 27 -8.54 13.27 -5.28
CA PRO A 27 -7.64 12.41 -6.05
C PRO A 27 -8.25 12.01 -7.40
N THR A 28 -8.50 12.99 -8.27
CA THR A 28 -8.96 12.69 -9.64
C THR A 28 -7.89 11.93 -10.43
N SER A 29 -8.31 11.06 -11.36
CA SER A 29 -7.37 10.35 -12.23
C SER A 29 -6.43 11.28 -12.99
N LYS A 30 -6.88 12.50 -13.32
CA LYS A 30 -6.05 13.51 -13.97
C LYS A 30 -4.93 14.00 -13.05
N LEU A 31 -5.24 14.29 -11.77
CA LEU A 31 -4.26 14.72 -10.78
C LEU A 31 -3.24 13.60 -10.53
N ILE A 32 -3.72 12.38 -10.31
CA ILE A 32 -2.85 11.22 -10.05
C ILE A 32 -1.87 10.99 -11.19
N ARG A 33 -2.35 10.98 -12.44
CA ARG A 33 -1.46 10.84 -13.61
C ARG A 33 -0.44 11.97 -13.71
N ALA A 34 -0.85 13.22 -13.43
CA ALA A 34 0.06 14.36 -13.46
C ALA A 34 1.16 14.26 -12.39
N LEU A 35 0.83 13.81 -11.18
CA LEU A 35 1.80 13.60 -10.10
C LEU A 35 2.75 12.44 -10.42
N ALA A 36 2.23 11.34 -10.94
CA ALA A 36 2.99 10.13 -11.22
C ALA A 36 3.85 10.20 -12.50
N ASP A 37 3.62 11.18 -13.37
CA ASP A 37 4.39 11.36 -14.61
C ASP A 37 5.87 11.62 -14.30
N ARG A 38 6.75 10.76 -14.84
CA ARG A 38 8.21 10.82 -14.57
C ARG A 38 8.94 11.91 -15.38
N ARG A 39 8.27 12.55 -16.33
CA ARG A 39 8.86 13.59 -17.18
C ARG A 39 8.37 14.99 -16.80
N PHE A 40 7.06 15.12 -16.59
CA PHE A 40 6.41 16.41 -16.38
C PHE A 40 5.82 16.56 -14.97
N GLY A 41 5.83 15.49 -14.16
CA GLY A 41 5.36 15.46 -12.78
C GLY A 41 6.49 15.18 -11.78
N ILE A 42 6.12 14.66 -10.62
CA ILE A 42 7.05 14.22 -9.59
C ILE A 42 7.67 12.87 -9.98
N GLY A 43 6.88 12.03 -10.64
CA GLY A 43 7.24 10.68 -11.06
C GLY A 43 7.12 9.67 -9.91
N ALA A 44 6.33 8.64 -10.10
CA ALA A 44 6.22 7.52 -9.15
C ALA A 44 5.53 6.32 -9.82
N ASP A 45 5.75 5.14 -9.27
CA ASP A 45 4.99 3.95 -9.62
C ASP A 45 3.55 4.08 -9.14
N GLN A 46 3.36 4.63 -7.93
CA GLN A 46 2.05 4.80 -7.31
C GLN A 46 1.98 6.10 -6.48
N VAL A 47 0.75 6.59 -6.30
CA VAL A 47 0.42 7.69 -5.39
C VAL A 47 -0.34 7.12 -4.21
N LEU A 48 0.11 7.44 -2.99
CA LEU A 48 -0.52 7.04 -1.73
C LEU A 48 -1.22 8.25 -1.13
N LEU A 49 -2.45 8.10 -0.69
CA LEU A 49 -3.21 9.13 -0.01
C LEU A 49 -3.60 8.65 1.39
N LEU A 50 -3.14 9.40 2.40
CA LEU A 50 -3.58 9.24 3.77
C LEU A 50 -4.76 10.18 4.03
N GLU A 51 -5.86 9.65 4.54
CA GLU A 51 -7.05 10.41 4.91
C GLU A 51 -7.39 10.15 6.38
N ALA A 52 -8.06 11.10 7.01
CA ALA A 52 -8.58 10.94 8.36
C ALA A 52 -9.56 9.77 8.45
N ALA A 53 -9.70 9.21 9.65
CA ALA A 53 -10.76 8.25 9.95
C ALA A 53 -12.14 8.86 9.65
N LYS A 54 -13.10 8.04 9.23
CA LYS A 54 -14.47 8.49 8.96
C LYS A 54 -15.21 8.86 10.24
N HIS A 55 -14.91 8.12 11.32
CA HIS A 55 -15.50 8.35 12.63
C HIS A 55 -14.43 8.28 13.71
N GLU A 56 -14.68 8.91 14.84
CA GLU A 56 -13.78 8.87 15.99
C GLU A 56 -13.58 7.43 16.48
N GLY A 57 -12.32 7.07 16.74
CA GLY A 57 -11.94 5.71 17.15
C GLY A 57 -11.79 4.70 16.02
N GLU A 58 -12.06 5.09 14.77
CA GLU A 58 -11.79 4.24 13.60
C GLU A 58 -10.35 4.43 13.09
N PRO A 59 -9.81 3.46 12.34
CA PRO A 59 -8.50 3.57 11.73
C PRO A 59 -8.45 4.67 10.67
N LEU A 60 -7.26 5.22 10.45
CA LEU A 60 -6.97 6.12 9.33
C LEU A 60 -7.31 5.41 8.01
N ARG A 61 -7.65 6.19 7.00
CA ARG A 61 -7.92 5.63 5.68
C ARG A 61 -6.69 5.74 4.79
N TYR A 62 -6.35 4.63 4.14
CA TYR A 62 -5.25 4.54 3.21
C TYR A 62 -5.76 4.18 1.81
N ARG A 63 -5.43 5.02 0.83
CA ARG A 63 -5.80 4.82 -0.57
C ARG A 63 -4.57 4.79 -1.46
N ILE A 64 -4.62 3.97 -2.49
CA ILE A 64 -3.52 3.71 -3.41
C ILE A 64 -4.00 3.93 -4.84
N PHE A 65 -3.20 4.63 -5.63
CA PHE A 65 -3.49 4.88 -7.04
C PHE A 65 -2.28 4.49 -7.90
N ASN A 66 -2.54 3.78 -8.99
CA ASN A 66 -1.52 3.52 -10.00
C ASN A 66 -1.20 4.79 -10.80
N ASN A 67 -0.04 4.82 -11.45
CA ASN A 67 0.37 5.90 -12.33
C ASN A 67 -0.59 6.16 -13.51
N THR A 68 -1.46 5.19 -13.85
CA THR A 68 -2.55 5.34 -14.83
C THR A 68 -3.75 6.12 -14.31
N GLY A 69 -3.80 6.42 -13.00
CA GLY A 69 -4.87 7.17 -12.34
C GLY A 69 -6.00 6.33 -11.76
N GLY A 70 -5.91 5.01 -11.82
CA GLY A 70 -6.86 4.08 -11.22
C GLY A 70 -6.52 3.79 -9.75
N GLU A 71 -7.54 3.68 -8.89
CA GLU A 71 -7.39 3.22 -7.52
C GLU A 71 -7.21 1.71 -7.48
N VAL A 72 -6.32 1.21 -6.63
CA VAL A 72 -5.99 -0.21 -6.47
C VAL A 72 -6.15 -0.65 -5.03
N GLU A 73 -6.31 -1.97 -4.85
CA GLU A 73 -6.79 -2.53 -3.59
C GLU A 73 -5.73 -2.59 -2.50
N GLN A 74 -4.51 -3.04 -2.84
CA GLN A 74 -3.46 -3.31 -1.86
C GLN A 74 -2.05 -3.23 -2.46
N CYS A 75 -1.09 -2.73 -1.66
CA CYS A 75 0.33 -2.76 -1.96
C CYS A 75 1.12 -2.83 -0.64
N GLY A 76 1.76 -3.96 -0.35
CA GLY A 76 2.55 -4.15 0.87
C GLY A 76 3.72 -3.16 0.99
N ASN A 77 4.38 -2.82 -0.12
CA ASN A 77 5.45 -1.81 -0.15
C ASN A 77 4.88 -0.43 0.20
N GLY A 78 3.74 -0.07 -0.39
CA GLY A 78 3.04 1.18 -0.09
C GLY A 78 2.53 1.24 1.35
N ALA A 79 2.01 0.13 1.88
CA ALA A 79 1.56 0.06 3.27
C ALA A 79 2.71 0.35 4.26
N ARG A 80 3.93 -0.16 4.02
CA ARG A 80 5.10 0.18 4.85
C ARG A 80 5.46 1.66 4.77
N CYS A 81 5.42 2.25 3.59
CA CYS A 81 5.71 3.67 3.41
C CYS A 81 4.66 4.55 4.11
N ILE A 82 3.37 4.29 3.90
CA ILE A 82 2.30 5.10 4.52
C ILE A 82 2.27 4.91 6.04
N GLY A 83 2.58 3.70 6.54
CA GLY A 83 2.70 3.42 7.97
C GLY A 83 3.82 4.23 8.62
N ARG A 84 5.00 4.24 8.03
CA ARG A 84 6.12 5.09 8.47
C ARG A 84 5.74 6.56 8.44
N PHE A 85 5.16 7.02 7.34
CA PHE A 85 4.71 8.41 7.21
C PHE A 85 3.73 8.79 8.33
N ALA A 86 2.72 7.97 8.60
CA ALA A 86 1.72 8.25 9.63
C ALA A 86 2.31 8.31 11.05
N LEU A 87 3.28 7.42 11.36
CA LEU A 87 3.98 7.43 12.65
C LEU A 87 4.88 8.66 12.80
N GLU A 88 5.66 9.00 11.78
CA GLU A 88 6.55 10.17 11.77
C GLU A 88 5.78 11.50 11.82
N ALA A 89 4.60 11.55 11.20
CA ALA A 89 3.69 12.70 11.25
C ALA A 89 2.89 12.82 12.56
N GLY A 90 2.98 11.80 13.45
CA GLY A 90 2.28 11.81 14.73
C GLY A 90 0.78 11.51 14.65
N TYR A 91 0.31 10.89 13.55
CA TYR A 91 -1.09 10.49 13.38
C TYR A 91 -1.46 9.19 14.11
N ALA A 92 -0.48 8.48 14.63
CA ALA A 92 -0.68 7.32 15.48
C ALA A 92 0.31 7.34 16.64
N ALA A 93 -0.11 6.82 17.78
CA ALA A 93 0.73 6.72 18.96
C ALA A 93 1.46 5.36 19.01
N GLY A 94 2.69 5.36 19.56
CA GLY A 94 3.49 4.15 19.70
C GLY A 94 4.13 3.69 18.40
N ASP A 95 4.17 2.39 18.20
CA ASP A 95 4.86 1.72 17.08
C ASP A 95 3.90 1.13 16.03
N ARG A 96 2.58 1.29 16.23
CA ARG A 96 1.54 0.65 15.43
C ARG A 96 0.57 1.66 14.85
N VAL A 97 0.14 1.42 13.62
CA VAL A 97 -0.97 2.14 12.98
C VAL A 97 -1.85 1.17 12.21
N ASP A 98 -3.16 1.32 12.39
CA ASP A 98 -4.18 0.56 11.67
C ASP A 98 -4.79 1.44 10.57
N PHE A 99 -5.00 0.85 9.40
CA PHE A 99 -5.61 1.53 8.25
C PHE A 99 -6.85 0.81 7.76
N GLU A 100 -7.86 1.59 7.37
CA GLU A 100 -8.92 1.13 6.49
C GLU A 100 -8.44 1.23 5.04
N THR A 101 -8.58 0.16 4.29
CA THR A 101 -8.30 0.09 2.86
C THR A 101 -9.55 -0.34 2.09
N MET A 102 -9.48 -0.36 0.76
CA MET A 102 -10.56 -0.88 -0.09
C MET A 102 -10.90 -2.36 0.20
N LYS A 103 -9.94 -3.15 0.69
CA LYS A 103 -10.11 -4.61 0.98
C LYS A 103 -10.31 -4.92 2.47
N GLY A 104 -10.41 -3.92 3.31
CA GLY A 104 -10.55 -4.12 4.75
C GLY A 104 -9.44 -3.46 5.54
N ARG A 105 -9.25 -3.91 6.77
CA ARG A 105 -8.25 -3.34 7.68
C ARG A 105 -6.90 -4.02 7.50
N ILE A 106 -5.85 -3.21 7.56
CA ILE A 106 -4.47 -3.67 7.66
C ILE A 106 -3.80 -3.03 8.86
N CYS A 107 -2.82 -3.73 9.44
CA CYS A 107 -2.00 -3.24 10.52
C CYS A 107 -0.56 -3.09 10.05
N VAL A 108 0.04 -1.95 10.37
CA VAL A 108 1.47 -1.70 10.13
C VAL A 108 2.15 -1.40 11.44
N ARG A 109 3.29 -2.04 11.69
CA ARG A 109 4.08 -1.86 12.91
C ARG A 109 5.53 -1.51 12.58
N ALA A 110 6.09 -0.58 13.34
CA ALA A 110 7.52 -0.29 13.31
C ALA A 110 8.25 -1.24 14.26
N GLU A 111 9.31 -1.88 13.79
CA GLU A 111 10.21 -2.68 14.61
C GLU A 111 11.33 -1.81 15.21
N PRO A 112 11.95 -2.25 16.34
CA PRO A 112 13.02 -1.48 16.98
C PRO A 112 14.23 -1.22 16.09
N ASP A 113 14.46 -2.04 15.07
CA ASP A 113 15.53 -1.86 14.08
C ASP A 113 15.15 -0.92 12.92
N GLY A 114 13.96 -0.31 12.97
CA GLY A 114 13.45 0.63 11.99
C GLY A 114 12.77 -0.02 10.78
N ARG A 115 12.64 -1.35 10.73
CA ARG A 115 11.83 -2.02 9.70
C ARG A 115 10.34 -1.79 9.94
N MET A 116 9.57 -1.80 8.85
CA MET A 116 8.11 -1.75 8.90
C MET A 116 7.56 -3.13 8.56
N VAL A 117 6.73 -3.67 9.43
CA VAL A 117 6.03 -4.95 9.25
C VAL A 117 4.57 -4.67 8.93
N VAL A 118 4.03 -5.37 7.94
CA VAL A 118 2.62 -5.27 7.53
C VAL A 118 1.97 -6.63 7.70
N ASP A 119 0.85 -6.67 8.41
CA ASP A 119 -0.01 -7.85 8.42
C ASP A 119 -0.88 -7.84 7.15
N MET A 120 -0.55 -8.72 6.21
CA MET A 120 -1.27 -8.88 4.94
C MET A 120 -2.39 -9.93 5.01
N GLY A 121 -2.61 -10.53 6.19
CA GLY A 121 -3.57 -11.61 6.39
C GLY A 121 -3.06 -12.97 5.92
N VAL A 122 -3.94 -13.97 5.98
CA VAL A 122 -3.63 -15.35 5.60
C VAL A 122 -3.55 -15.47 4.07
N PRO A 123 -2.45 -16.01 3.52
CA PRO A 123 -2.33 -16.23 2.08
C PRO A 123 -3.29 -17.32 1.60
N ARG A 124 -3.83 -17.15 0.40
CA ARG A 124 -4.62 -18.18 -0.29
C ARG A 124 -3.67 -18.99 -1.16
N LEU A 125 -3.58 -20.29 -0.91
CA LEU A 125 -2.62 -21.18 -1.57
C LEU A 125 -3.28 -22.15 -2.54
N GLN A 126 -4.59 -22.33 -2.46
CA GLN A 126 -5.29 -23.25 -3.36
C GLN A 126 -5.47 -22.61 -4.74
N PRO A 127 -5.15 -23.30 -5.84
CA PRO A 127 -5.29 -22.78 -7.20
C PRO A 127 -6.70 -22.25 -7.50
N ALA A 128 -7.75 -22.89 -6.95
CA ALA A 128 -9.14 -22.45 -7.11
C ALA A 128 -9.47 -21.12 -6.41
N GLU A 129 -8.66 -20.68 -5.46
CA GLU A 129 -8.86 -19.45 -4.69
C GLU A 129 -8.08 -18.25 -5.25
N VAL A 130 -7.19 -18.50 -6.22
CA VAL A 130 -6.36 -17.50 -6.88
C VAL A 130 -6.59 -17.54 -8.39
N PRO A 131 -6.38 -16.42 -9.13
CA PRO A 131 -6.55 -16.40 -10.59
C PRO A 131 -5.39 -17.10 -11.30
N PHE A 132 -5.13 -18.36 -10.93
CA PHE A 132 -4.07 -19.21 -11.47
C PHE A 132 -4.68 -20.52 -11.98
N ALA A 133 -4.52 -20.81 -13.26
CA ALA A 133 -4.89 -22.07 -13.87
C ALA A 133 -3.60 -22.80 -14.29
N PRO A 134 -3.08 -23.74 -13.48
CA PRO A 134 -1.92 -24.52 -13.88
C PRO A 134 -2.30 -25.40 -15.08
N GLU A 135 -1.41 -25.48 -16.08
CA GLU A 135 -1.56 -26.48 -17.13
C GLU A 135 -1.51 -27.87 -16.50
N ALA A 136 -2.48 -28.73 -16.83
CA ALA A 136 -2.48 -30.11 -16.38
C ALA A 136 -1.16 -30.76 -16.83
N ASP A 137 -0.42 -31.38 -15.88
CA ASP A 137 0.89 -32.03 -16.07
C ASP A 137 2.12 -31.10 -16.24
N SER A 138 2.04 -29.81 -15.97
CA SER A 138 3.25 -28.97 -15.95
C SER A 138 4.11 -29.26 -14.71
N GLU A 139 5.45 -29.25 -14.86
CA GLU A 139 6.39 -29.35 -13.71
C GLU A 139 6.18 -28.20 -12.71
N MET A 140 5.59 -27.08 -13.14
CA MET A 140 5.23 -25.94 -12.34
C MET A 140 4.09 -26.28 -11.36
N SER A 141 3.11 -27.11 -11.76
CA SER A 141 2.04 -27.59 -10.88
C SER A 141 2.60 -28.40 -9.71
N LYS A 142 3.60 -29.25 -9.98
CA LYS A 142 4.28 -30.07 -8.96
C LYS A 142 5.15 -29.24 -8.00
N ARG A 143 5.73 -28.11 -8.48
CA ARG A 143 6.51 -27.20 -7.63
C ARG A 143 5.62 -26.38 -6.68
N CYS A 144 4.42 -26.00 -7.08
CA CYS A 144 3.50 -25.29 -6.20
C CYS A 144 3.00 -26.14 -5.03
N GLU A 145 2.88 -27.45 -5.20
CA GLU A 145 2.52 -28.36 -4.10
C GLU A 145 3.64 -28.53 -3.06
N HIS A 146 4.92 -28.37 -3.46
CA HIS A 146 6.08 -28.52 -2.58
C HIS A 146 6.59 -27.20 -1.97
N SER A 147 6.17 -26.04 -2.46
CA SER A 147 6.66 -24.75 -1.95
C SER A 147 5.90 -24.22 -0.72
N ALA A 148 4.82 -24.88 -0.31
CA ALA A 148 4.10 -24.54 0.91
C ALA A 148 4.93 -24.76 2.20
N ASP A 149 5.98 -25.59 2.13
CA ASP A 149 6.82 -25.94 3.28
C ASP A 149 8.03 -25.00 3.51
N VAL A 150 8.22 -23.97 2.68
CA VAL A 150 9.48 -23.18 2.67
C VAL A 150 9.36 -21.81 3.38
N TRP A 151 8.18 -21.43 3.89
CA TRP A 151 7.94 -20.09 4.47
C TRP A 151 7.49 -20.11 5.94
N THR A 152 8.01 -21.04 6.73
CA THR A 152 7.90 -20.98 8.21
C THR A 152 9.10 -20.29 8.83
#